data_712053d7a857a2321ba33412766dfb14
#
_entry.id   712053d7a857a2321ba33412766dfb14
#
_cell.length_a   1.000
_cell.length_b   1.000
_cell.length_c   1.000
_cell.angle_alpha   90.00
_cell.angle_beta   90.00
_cell.angle_gamma   90.00
#
_symmetry.space_group_name_H-M   'P 1'
#
loop_
_entity.id
_entity.type
_entity.pdbx_description
1 polymer ?
#
loop_
_entity_poly.entity_id
_entity_poly.type
_entity_poly.pdbx_seq_one_letter_code
_entity_poly.pdbx_strand_id
1 'polypeptide(L)'
;MVSDKKTEIRLAGFGGQGIVLAGQVLGKAAALFEHLNAVFTQSYGPEARGGACSADVVLSRGEIHYPRVTRPEILVLMSEEAKNTYGSGLSGRSTVLIDEDLVQLDSVPEGSRLFKIPATRFAEKLGRKIVANIVMLGFITSVTEVVGYEAMKQALFDSIPRGTEELNLKAFERGYEYGKSQKQQNSGVSSQESE
;
A
#
# COMPACT_ATOMS: atom_id res chain seq x y z
N MET A 1 -22.38 18.58 -4.95
CA MET A 1 -21.73 18.28 -3.66
C MET A 1 -20.56 17.37 -3.96
N VAL A 2 -19.34 17.85 -3.78
CA VAL A 2 -18.14 16.99 -3.88
C VAL A 2 -18.23 16.01 -2.72
N SER A 3 -18.24 14.71 -3.01
CA SER A 3 -18.29 13.67 -1.96
C SER A 3 -17.06 13.82 -1.08
N ASP A 4 -17.25 14.18 0.20
CA ASP A 4 -16.20 14.16 1.24
C ASP A 4 -15.82 12.71 1.60
N LYS A 5 -15.65 11.89 0.59
CA LYS A 5 -15.37 10.47 0.79
C LYS A 5 -13.99 10.31 1.41
N LYS A 6 -13.99 9.84 2.65
CA LYS A 6 -12.80 9.42 3.38
C LYS A 6 -12.29 8.10 2.82
N THR A 7 -10.98 7.97 2.61
CA THR A 7 -10.33 6.72 2.22
C THR A 7 -9.46 6.22 3.38
N GLU A 8 -9.74 5.03 3.86
CA GLU A 8 -8.99 4.36 4.93
C GLU A 8 -8.01 3.36 4.35
N ILE A 9 -6.73 3.53 4.67
CA ILE A 9 -5.64 2.71 4.16
C ILE A 9 -4.86 2.13 5.33
N ARG A 10 -4.63 0.84 5.32
CA ARG A 10 -3.74 0.16 6.26
C ARG A 10 -2.64 -0.56 5.51
N LEU A 11 -1.40 -0.24 5.85
CA LEU A 11 -0.24 -1.01 5.47
C LEU A 11 0.20 -1.81 6.69
N ALA A 12 0.39 -3.11 6.53
CA ALA A 12 0.77 -3.97 7.64
C ALA A 12 1.86 -4.97 7.22
N GLY A 13 2.75 -5.25 8.14
CA GLY A 13 3.88 -6.13 7.91
C GLY A 13 4.61 -6.42 9.21
N PHE A 14 5.83 -6.88 9.06
CA PHE A 14 6.71 -7.22 10.15
C PHE A 14 7.62 -6.03 10.51
N GLY A 15 7.94 -5.86 11.78
CA GLY A 15 8.87 -4.84 12.25
C GLY A 15 10.23 -4.91 11.54
N GLY A 16 10.65 -3.83 10.89
CA GLY A 16 11.87 -3.77 10.07
C GLY A 16 11.63 -3.81 8.56
N GLN A 17 10.42 -4.11 8.08
CA GLN A 17 10.09 -4.07 6.64
C GLN A 17 9.86 -2.64 6.09
N GLY A 18 9.98 -1.60 6.92
CA GLY A 18 9.76 -0.22 6.48
C GLY A 18 8.29 0.16 6.27
N ILE A 19 7.36 -0.54 6.95
CA ILE A 19 5.91 -0.30 6.87
C ILE A 19 5.56 1.13 7.28
N VAL A 20 6.16 1.61 8.38
CA VAL A 20 5.95 2.97 8.90
C VAL A 20 6.42 4.01 7.89
N LEU A 21 7.60 3.82 7.30
CA LEU A 21 8.11 4.69 6.24
C LEU A 21 7.16 4.72 5.03
N ALA A 22 6.67 3.57 4.59
CA ALA A 22 5.74 3.51 3.47
C ALA A 22 4.44 4.28 3.76
N GLY A 23 3.86 4.14 4.95
CA GLY A 23 2.68 4.92 5.37
C GLY A 23 2.96 6.42 5.43
N GLN A 24 4.12 6.82 5.95
CA GLN A 24 4.54 8.23 6.00
C GLN A 24 4.70 8.82 4.60
N VAL A 25 5.35 8.11 3.67
CA VAL A 25 5.52 8.54 2.27
C VAL A 25 4.15 8.72 1.61
N LEU A 26 3.25 7.76 1.77
CA LEU A 26 1.88 7.84 1.24
C LEU A 26 1.12 9.05 1.79
N GLY A 27 1.13 9.24 3.11
CA GLY A 27 0.47 10.38 3.75
C GLY A 27 1.07 11.72 3.32
N LYS A 28 2.40 11.79 3.19
CA LYS A 28 3.12 12.97 2.70
C LYS A 28 2.76 13.28 1.24
N ALA A 29 2.72 12.26 0.38
CA ALA A 29 2.33 12.41 -1.01
C ALA A 29 0.92 13.02 -1.13
N ALA A 30 -0.03 12.49 -0.38
CA ALA A 30 -1.40 12.99 -0.36
C ALA A 30 -1.49 14.43 0.17
N ALA A 31 -0.82 14.73 1.29
CA ALA A 31 -0.96 16.03 1.95
C ALA A 31 -0.23 17.16 1.21
N LEU A 32 1.03 16.93 0.81
CA LEU A 32 1.89 17.99 0.28
C LEU A 32 1.78 18.17 -1.23
N PHE A 33 1.46 17.11 -1.96
CA PHE A 33 1.49 17.14 -3.43
C PHE A 33 0.12 16.96 -4.08
N GLU A 34 -0.87 16.42 -3.35
CA GLU A 34 -2.25 16.26 -3.83
C GLU A 34 -3.24 17.18 -3.09
N HIS A 35 -2.75 17.93 -2.10
CA HIS A 35 -3.55 18.86 -1.29
C HIS A 35 -4.76 18.21 -0.60
N LEU A 36 -4.62 16.95 -0.20
CA LEU A 36 -5.62 16.23 0.58
C LEU A 36 -5.35 16.43 2.08
N ASN A 37 -6.40 16.38 2.90
CA ASN A 37 -6.22 16.17 4.33
C ASN A 37 -5.76 14.74 4.56
N ALA A 38 -4.67 14.55 5.31
CA ALA A 38 -4.10 13.26 5.61
C ALA A 38 -3.79 13.12 7.09
N VAL A 39 -4.19 12.02 7.69
CA VAL A 39 -3.79 11.64 9.05
C VAL A 39 -3.07 10.32 8.98
N PHE A 40 -1.90 10.27 9.59
CA PHE A 40 -1.07 9.09 9.72
C PHE A 40 -1.02 8.65 11.18
N THR A 41 -1.25 7.36 11.43
CA THR A 41 -1.04 6.72 12.73
C THR A 41 -0.29 5.40 12.54
N GLN A 42 0.42 4.98 13.58
CA GLN A 42 1.18 3.72 13.54
C GLN A 42 0.86 2.88 14.77
N SER A 43 0.92 1.57 14.62
CA SER A 43 0.78 0.62 15.71
C SER A 43 1.89 -0.42 15.64
N TYR A 44 2.51 -0.67 16.77
CA TYR A 44 3.44 -1.77 16.96
C TYR A 44 2.75 -2.82 17.82
N GLY A 45 2.92 -4.08 17.48
CA GLY A 45 2.45 -5.19 18.32
C GLY A 45 3.09 -5.15 19.72
N PRO A 46 2.56 -5.94 20.66
CA PRO A 46 3.06 -5.98 22.04
C PRO A 46 4.50 -6.50 22.15
N GLU A 47 5.03 -7.07 21.11
CA GLU A 47 6.39 -7.62 21.05
C GLU A 47 7.41 -6.50 20.85
N ALA A 48 8.42 -6.44 21.70
CA ALA A 48 9.47 -5.41 21.66
C ALA A 48 10.31 -5.40 20.37
N ARG A 49 10.34 -6.51 19.62
CA ARG A 49 10.96 -6.66 18.29
C ARG A 49 10.26 -7.78 17.54
N GLY A 50 10.03 -7.59 16.26
CA GLY A 50 9.70 -8.68 15.35
C GLY A 50 8.21 -9.05 15.24
N GLY A 51 7.31 -8.35 15.91
CA GLY A 51 5.87 -8.57 15.79
C GLY A 51 5.25 -7.83 14.60
N ALA A 52 3.97 -8.08 14.37
CA ALA A 52 3.18 -7.38 13.37
C ALA A 52 3.12 -5.88 13.70
N CYS A 53 3.36 -5.03 12.71
CA CYS A 53 3.17 -3.58 12.83
C CYS A 53 2.26 -3.08 11.71
N SER A 54 1.60 -1.95 11.95
CA SER A 54 0.81 -1.28 10.94
C SER A 54 1.09 0.21 10.86
N ALA A 55 0.86 0.74 9.68
CA ALA A 55 0.80 2.15 9.36
C ALA A 55 -0.58 2.43 8.76
N ASP A 56 -1.36 3.24 9.43
CA ASP A 56 -2.71 3.60 9.05
C ASP A 56 -2.70 5.02 8.47
N VAL A 57 -3.29 5.19 7.30
CA VAL A 57 -3.41 6.49 6.62
C VAL A 57 -4.89 6.73 6.31
N VAL A 58 -5.39 7.87 6.74
CA VAL A 58 -6.74 8.33 6.42
C VAL A 58 -6.61 9.56 5.53
N LEU A 59 -7.21 9.50 4.35
CA LEU A 59 -7.22 10.59 3.38
C LEU A 59 -8.63 11.12 3.18
N SER A 60 -8.77 12.45 3.01
CA SER A 60 -10.06 13.09 2.71
C SER A 60 -9.85 14.43 2.00
N ARG A 61 -10.84 14.85 1.19
CA ARG A 61 -10.92 16.23 0.71
C ARG A 61 -11.49 17.18 1.76
N GLY A 62 -12.31 16.67 2.68
CA GLY A 62 -12.88 17.40 3.81
C GLY A 62 -12.15 17.12 5.12
N GLU A 63 -12.66 17.65 6.23
CA GLU A 63 -12.09 17.43 7.56
C GLU A 63 -12.13 15.96 8.00
N ILE A 64 -11.07 15.52 8.67
CA ILE A 64 -10.97 14.16 9.22
C ILE A 64 -11.30 14.22 10.71
N HIS A 65 -12.56 13.99 11.07
CA HIS A 65 -13.01 13.99 12.46
C HIS A 65 -12.60 12.73 13.24
N TYR A 66 -12.38 11.61 12.53
CA TYR A 66 -11.98 10.34 13.15
C TYR A 66 -10.76 9.76 12.44
N PRO A 67 -9.58 9.81 13.10
CA PRO A 67 -8.30 9.52 12.45
C PRO A 67 -7.94 8.01 12.44
N ARG A 68 -8.78 7.14 12.98
CA ARG A 68 -8.48 5.70 13.05
C ARG A 68 -9.05 4.95 11.86
N VAL A 69 -8.26 4.04 11.33
CA VAL A 69 -8.70 3.05 10.34
C VAL A 69 -9.42 1.92 11.05
N THR A 70 -10.69 1.75 10.76
CA THR A 70 -11.53 0.68 11.33
C THR A 70 -11.91 -0.37 10.30
N ARG A 71 -12.14 0.05 9.06
CA ARG A 71 -12.49 -0.82 7.93
C ARG A 71 -11.73 -0.35 6.69
N PRO A 72 -10.50 -0.81 6.50
CA PRO A 72 -9.66 -0.31 5.42
C PRO A 72 -10.29 -0.57 4.05
N GLU A 73 -10.39 0.48 3.24
CA GLU A 73 -10.73 0.37 1.82
C GLU A 73 -9.55 -0.17 1.02
N ILE A 74 -8.33 0.11 1.50
CA ILE A 74 -7.08 -0.42 0.95
C ILE A 74 -6.31 -1.10 2.10
N LEU A 75 -6.09 -2.40 1.97
CA LEU A 75 -5.28 -3.19 2.91
C LEU A 75 -4.07 -3.74 2.20
N VAL A 76 -2.89 -3.44 2.73
CA VAL A 76 -1.61 -3.95 2.25
C VAL A 76 -1.01 -4.89 3.28
N LEU A 77 -0.68 -6.12 2.87
CA LEU A 77 -0.11 -7.13 3.74
C LEU A 77 1.26 -7.57 3.23
N MET A 78 2.28 -7.40 4.06
CA MET A 78 3.67 -7.73 3.73
C MET A 78 4.27 -8.81 4.63
N SER A 79 3.49 -9.45 5.50
CA SER A 79 3.90 -10.62 6.26
C SER A 79 2.69 -11.46 6.69
N GLU A 80 2.94 -12.72 6.98
CA GLU A 80 1.90 -13.65 7.43
C GLU A 80 1.35 -13.26 8.80
N GLU A 81 2.21 -12.77 9.71
CA GLU A 81 1.82 -12.26 11.04
C GLU A 81 0.88 -11.05 10.90
N ALA A 82 1.18 -10.15 9.95
CA ALA A 82 0.33 -9.01 9.68
C ALA A 82 -1.03 -9.42 9.11
N LYS A 83 -1.07 -10.45 8.24
CA LYS A 83 -2.34 -11.02 7.77
C LYS A 83 -3.17 -11.57 8.93
N ASN A 84 -2.56 -12.32 9.84
CA ASN A 84 -3.25 -12.90 10.97
C ASN A 84 -3.80 -11.84 11.94
N THR A 85 -3.05 -10.72 12.10
CA THR A 85 -3.44 -9.64 13.01
C THR A 85 -4.43 -8.67 12.39
N TYR A 86 -4.26 -8.29 11.13
CA TYR A 86 -4.98 -7.18 10.48
C TYR A 86 -5.83 -7.60 9.28
N GLY A 87 -5.78 -8.87 8.87
CA GLY A 87 -6.51 -9.37 7.69
C GLY A 87 -8.01 -9.54 7.91
N SER A 88 -8.49 -9.46 9.15
CA SER A 88 -9.91 -9.53 9.49
C SER A 88 -10.58 -8.16 9.39
N GLY A 89 -11.89 -8.13 9.18
CA GLY A 89 -12.68 -6.88 9.17
C GLY A 89 -12.74 -6.17 7.83
N LEU A 90 -12.36 -6.84 6.73
CA LEU A 90 -12.52 -6.33 5.38
C LEU A 90 -14.01 -6.10 5.07
N SER A 91 -14.31 -4.98 4.45
CA SER A 91 -15.61 -4.75 3.83
C SER A 91 -15.62 -5.40 2.44
N GLY A 92 -16.79 -5.83 1.94
CA GLY A 92 -16.92 -6.39 0.59
C GLY A 92 -16.59 -5.40 -0.56
N ARG A 93 -15.86 -4.31 -0.28
CA ARG A 93 -15.41 -3.30 -1.26
C ARG A 93 -13.93 -2.94 -1.09
N SER A 94 -13.20 -3.74 -0.31
CA SER A 94 -11.79 -3.48 -0.05
C SER A 94 -10.91 -3.91 -1.22
N THR A 95 -9.85 -3.15 -1.46
CA THR A 95 -8.74 -3.57 -2.32
C THR A 95 -7.62 -4.09 -1.43
N VAL A 96 -7.29 -5.38 -1.57
CA VAL A 96 -6.25 -6.06 -0.81
C VAL A 96 -5.04 -6.26 -1.70
N LEU A 97 -3.87 -5.81 -1.25
CA LEU A 97 -2.60 -5.98 -1.93
C LEU A 97 -1.68 -6.81 -1.03
N ILE A 98 -1.04 -7.82 -1.60
CA ILE A 98 -0.15 -8.68 -0.81
C ILE A 98 1.22 -8.85 -1.47
N ASP A 99 2.25 -9.00 -0.65
CA ASP A 99 3.52 -9.60 -1.10
C ASP A 99 3.34 -11.12 -1.17
N GLU A 100 3.20 -11.66 -2.38
CA GLU A 100 2.92 -13.09 -2.59
C GLU A 100 4.05 -14.02 -2.15
N ASP A 101 5.26 -13.48 -1.97
CA ASP A 101 6.41 -14.26 -1.48
C ASP A 101 6.34 -14.48 0.04
N LEU A 102 5.55 -13.66 0.77
CA LEU A 102 5.50 -13.65 2.23
C LEU A 102 4.10 -13.87 2.81
N VAL A 103 3.05 -13.76 1.99
CA VAL A 103 1.65 -13.84 2.43
C VAL A 103 0.88 -14.82 1.56
N GLN A 104 0.29 -15.82 2.19
CA GLN A 104 -0.64 -16.74 1.52
C GLN A 104 -2.07 -16.26 1.72
N LEU A 105 -2.70 -15.82 0.66
CA LEU A 105 -4.10 -15.40 0.64
C LEU A 105 -4.71 -15.78 -0.71
N ASP A 106 -5.67 -16.70 -0.69
CA ASP A 106 -6.27 -17.25 -1.91
C ASP A 106 -7.58 -16.55 -2.28
N SER A 107 -8.27 -15.99 -1.27
CA SER A 107 -9.56 -15.32 -1.48
C SER A 107 -9.73 -14.13 -0.53
N VAL A 108 -10.59 -13.23 -0.93
CA VAL A 108 -11.05 -12.07 -0.14
C VAL A 108 -12.59 -12.09 -0.12
N PRO A 109 -13.24 -11.37 0.80
CA PRO A 109 -14.71 -11.27 0.81
C PRO A 109 -15.27 -10.86 -0.53
N GLU A 110 -16.45 -11.37 -0.87
CA GLU A 110 -17.16 -11.04 -2.11
C GLU A 110 -17.26 -9.52 -2.32
N GLY A 111 -17.03 -9.05 -3.55
CA GLY A 111 -16.99 -7.64 -3.89
C GLY A 111 -15.67 -6.92 -3.59
N SER A 112 -14.73 -7.57 -2.89
CA SER A 112 -13.36 -7.08 -2.70
C SER A 112 -12.45 -7.53 -3.86
N ARG A 113 -11.34 -6.82 -4.05
CA ARG A 113 -10.34 -7.13 -5.08
C ARG A 113 -9.03 -7.54 -4.43
N LEU A 114 -8.42 -8.61 -4.92
CA LEU A 114 -7.11 -9.10 -4.49
C LEU A 114 -6.08 -8.87 -5.59
N PHE A 115 -4.97 -8.23 -5.23
CA PHE A 115 -3.81 -8.04 -6.09
C PHE A 115 -2.56 -8.59 -5.41
N LYS A 116 -1.74 -9.31 -6.17
CA LYS A 116 -0.54 -9.99 -5.68
C LYS A 116 0.70 -9.46 -6.40
N ILE A 117 1.79 -9.22 -5.67
CA ILE A 117 3.07 -8.81 -6.22
C ILE A 117 4.21 -9.56 -5.51
N PRO A 118 5.24 -10.05 -6.23
CA PRO A 118 6.46 -10.59 -5.60
C PRO A 118 7.41 -9.46 -5.18
N ALA A 119 6.97 -8.59 -4.23
CA ALA A 119 7.69 -7.38 -3.88
C ALA A 119 9.06 -7.68 -3.27
N THR A 120 9.13 -8.68 -2.40
CA THR A 120 10.39 -9.14 -1.79
C THR A 120 11.36 -9.63 -2.86
N ARG A 121 10.93 -10.47 -3.79
CA ARG A 121 11.75 -11.01 -4.89
C ARG A 121 12.24 -9.91 -5.84
N PHE A 122 11.41 -8.90 -6.10
CA PHE A 122 11.84 -7.74 -6.89
C PHE A 122 12.91 -6.92 -6.18
N ALA A 123 12.74 -6.68 -4.87
CA ALA A 123 13.73 -5.98 -4.06
C ALA A 123 15.06 -6.74 -3.98
N GLU A 124 15.02 -8.06 -3.84
CA GLU A 124 16.22 -8.92 -3.82
C GLU A 124 16.98 -8.87 -5.16
N LYS A 125 16.28 -8.86 -6.30
CA LYS A 125 16.88 -8.68 -7.63
C LYS A 125 17.54 -7.30 -7.81
N LEU A 126 17.09 -6.29 -7.07
CA LEU A 126 17.73 -4.97 -7.02
C LEU A 126 18.89 -4.90 -6.01
N GLY A 127 19.19 -6.03 -5.34
CA GLY A 127 20.31 -6.18 -4.43
C GLY A 127 20.03 -5.83 -2.96
N ARG A 128 18.83 -5.34 -2.63
CA ARG A 128 18.49 -4.95 -1.26
C ARG A 128 17.03 -5.26 -0.89
N LYS A 129 16.82 -6.32 -0.13
CA LYS A 129 15.50 -6.74 0.36
C LYS A 129 14.72 -5.62 1.08
N ILE A 130 15.43 -4.70 1.74
CA ILE A 130 14.82 -3.60 2.49
C ILE A 130 13.94 -2.68 1.63
N VAL A 131 14.16 -2.59 0.32
CA VAL A 131 13.34 -1.73 -0.57
C VAL A 131 12.03 -2.40 -1.04
N ALA A 132 11.66 -3.56 -0.50
CA ALA A 132 10.38 -4.22 -0.82
C ALA A 132 9.16 -3.33 -0.50
N ASN A 133 9.24 -2.53 0.56
CA ASN A 133 8.22 -1.53 0.89
C ASN A 133 8.08 -0.46 -0.20
N ILE A 134 9.16 -0.09 -0.87
CA ILE A 134 9.16 0.90 -1.96
C ILE A 134 8.59 0.28 -3.24
N VAL A 135 8.92 -0.98 -3.53
CA VAL A 135 8.26 -1.74 -4.60
C VAL A 135 6.74 -1.77 -4.35
N MET A 136 6.33 -2.05 -3.11
CA MET A 136 4.92 -2.07 -2.72
C MET A 136 4.28 -0.68 -2.87
N LEU A 137 4.96 0.43 -2.55
CA LEU A 137 4.43 1.79 -2.77
C LEU A 137 4.15 2.05 -4.26
N GLY A 138 5.04 1.65 -5.16
CA GLY A 138 4.81 1.73 -6.60
C GLY A 138 3.57 0.94 -7.03
N PHE A 139 3.42 -0.26 -6.48
CA PHE A 139 2.28 -1.13 -6.75
C PHE A 139 0.96 -0.54 -6.24
N ILE A 140 0.93 -0.03 -5.01
CA ILE A 140 -0.22 0.69 -4.45
C ILE A 140 -0.61 1.84 -5.36
N THR A 141 0.35 2.68 -5.75
CA THR A 141 0.12 3.86 -6.58
C THR A 141 -0.56 3.49 -7.90
N SER A 142 -0.08 2.45 -8.60
CA SER A 142 -0.64 2.08 -9.89
C SER A 142 -1.97 1.35 -9.79
N VAL A 143 -2.15 0.48 -8.78
CA VAL A 143 -3.38 -0.33 -8.64
C VAL A 143 -4.53 0.49 -8.10
N THR A 144 -4.29 1.36 -7.13
CA THR A 144 -5.35 2.07 -6.41
C THR A 144 -5.59 3.50 -6.90
N GLU A 145 -4.56 4.13 -7.49
CA GLU A 145 -4.58 5.53 -7.91
C GLU A 145 -5.01 6.50 -6.80
N VAL A 146 -4.82 6.09 -5.54
CA VAL A 146 -5.19 6.88 -4.36
C VAL A 146 -4.34 8.14 -4.21
N VAL A 147 -3.14 8.11 -4.80
CA VAL A 147 -2.21 9.23 -4.97
C VAL A 147 -1.55 9.08 -6.33
N GLY A 148 -1.33 10.19 -7.03
CA GLY A 148 -0.70 10.19 -8.35
C GLY A 148 0.78 9.79 -8.33
N TYR A 149 1.28 9.32 -9.47
CA TYR A 149 2.66 8.85 -9.64
C TYR A 149 3.70 9.90 -9.24
N GLU A 150 3.56 11.14 -9.75
CA GLU A 150 4.53 12.20 -9.48
C GLU A 150 4.51 12.65 -8.02
N ALA A 151 3.32 12.73 -7.40
CA ALA A 151 3.18 13.06 -5.99
C ALA A 151 3.86 12.02 -5.09
N MET A 152 3.64 10.73 -5.39
CA MET A 152 4.29 9.64 -4.65
C MET A 152 5.80 9.64 -4.82
N LYS A 153 6.29 9.86 -6.04
CA LYS A 153 7.72 9.92 -6.36
C LYS A 153 8.40 11.08 -5.63
N GLN A 154 7.81 12.27 -5.61
CA GLN A 154 8.35 13.42 -4.89
C GLN A 154 8.40 13.16 -3.38
N ALA A 155 7.31 12.65 -2.79
CA ALA A 155 7.26 12.30 -1.39
C ALA A 155 8.30 11.22 -1.01
N LEU A 156 8.52 10.25 -1.90
CA LEU A 156 9.55 9.24 -1.73
C LEU A 156 10.94 9.88 -1.64
N PHE A 157 11.33 10.69 -2.63
CA PHE A 157 12.65 11.33 -2.63
C PHE A 157 12.90 12.21 -1.42
N ASP A 158 11.88 12.89 -0.94
CA ASP A 158 11.95 13.71 0.27
C ASP A 158 12.02 12.90 1.59
N SER A 159 11.86 11.58 1.52
CA SER A 159 11.74 10.71 2.71
C SER A 159 12.83 9.66 2.82
N ILE A 160 13.64 9.47 1.78
CA ILE A 160 14.72 8.49 1.75
C ILE A 160 16.07 9.13 2.05
N PRO A 161 17.06 8.36 2.54
CA PRO A 161 18.42 8.85 2.76
C PRO A 161 19.09 9.27 1.44
N ARG A 162 19.87 10.34 1.49
CA ARG A 162 20.68 10.80 0.35
C ARG A 162 21.62 9.68 -0.12
N GLY A 163 21.77 9.57 -1.45
CA GLY A 163 22.60 8.56 -2.10
C GLY A 163 21.90 7.22 -2.31
N THR A 164 20.60 7.11 -1.97
CA THR A 164 19.78 5.92 -2.23
C THR A 164 18.71 6.14 -3.29
N GLU A 165 18.71 7.32 -3.91
CA GLU A 165 17.64 7.78 -4.81
C GLU A 165 17.45 6.84 -6.01
N GLU A 166 18.54 6.45 -6.66
CA GLU A 166 18.49 5.58 -7.84
C GLU A 166 17.91 4.21 -7.52
N LEU A 167 18.32 3.60 -6.40
CA LEU A 167 17.80 2.29 -5.97
C LEU A 167 16.32 2.36 -5.65
N ASN A 168 15.91 3.38 -4.89
CA ASN A 168 14.52 3.54 -4.48
C ASN A 168 13.63 3.88 -5.67
N LEU A 169 14.10 4.67 -6.63
CA LEU A 169 13.37 4.94 -7.87
C LEU A 169 13.14 3.66 -8.67
N LYS A 170 14.19 2.87 -8.89
CA LYS A 170 14.06 1.58 -9.59
C LYS A 170 13.08 0.63 -8.89
N ALA A 171 13.09 0.60 -7.55
CA ALA A 171 12.17 -0.20 -6.77
C ALA A 171 10.72 0.28 -6.95
N PHE A 172 10.50 1.58 -6.85
CA PHE A 172 9.19 2.20 -7.04
C PHE A 172 8.65 1.95 -8.46
N GLU A 173 9.44 2.22 -9.49
CA GLU A 173 9.07 2.00 -10.89
C GLU A 173 8.77 0.53 -11.17
N ARG A 174 9.54 -0.40 -10.59
CA ARG A 174 9.29 -1.83 -10.75
C ARG A 174 7.91 -2.25 -10.22
N GLY A 175 7.52 -1.75 -9.05
CA GLY A 175 6.20 -1.99 -8.49
C GLY A 175 5.09 -1.35 -9.30
N TYR A 176 5.30 -0.11 -9.73
CA TYR A 176 4.34 0.66 -10.51
C TYR A 176 4.01 0.00 -11.86
N GLU A 177 5.03 -0.37 -12.63
CA GLU A 177 4.85 -1.02 -13.93
C GLU A 177 4.21 -2.41 -13.80
N TYR A 178 4.55 -3.15 -12.75
CA TYR A 178 3.91 -4.43 -12.48
C TYR A 178 2.41 -4.27 -12.20
N GLY A 179 2.03 -3.27 -11.41
CA GLY A 179 0.62 -3.01 -11.11
C GLY A 179 -0.17 -2.56 -12.35
N LYS A 180 0.44 -1.76 -13.24
CA LYS A 180 -0.18 -1.40 -14.52
C LYS A 180 -0.49 -2.63 -15.36
N SER A 181 0.43 -3.58 -15.46
CA SER A 181 0.22 -4.82 -16.22
C SER A 181 -0.92 -5.67 -15.63
N GLN A 182 -1.04 -5.76 -14.32
CA GLN A 182 -2.14 -6.48 -13.66
C GLN A 182 -3.52 -5.82 -13.87
N LYS A 183 -3.59 -4.50 -13.87
CA LYS A 183 -4.86 -3.78 -14.15
C LYS A 183 -5.35 -4.07 -15.56
N GLN A 184 -4.46 -4.10 -16.53
CA GLN A 184 -4.82 -4.41 -17.93
C GLN A 184 -5.36 -5.83 -18.10
N GLN A 185 -4.75 -6.82 -17.43
CA GLN A 185 -5.21 -8.21 -17.45
C GLN A 185 -6.60 -8.36 -16.83
N ASN A 186 -6.85 -7.72 -15.69
CA ASN A 186 -8.16 -7.79 -15.02
C ASN A 186 -9.27 -7.03 -15.78
N SER A 187 -8.94 -6.01 -16.56
CA SER A 187 -9.89 -5.30 -17.41
C SER A 187 -10.31 -6.10 -18.66
N GLY A 188 -9.41 -6.95 -19.18
CA GLY A 188 -9.65 -7.77 -20.35
C GLY A 188 -10.56 -8.98 -20.09
N VAL A 189 -10.60 -9.48 -18.85
CA VAL A 189 -11.42 -10.66 -18.48
C VAL A 189 -12.90 -10.28 -18.34
N SER A 190 -13.21 -9.06 -17.90
CA SER A 190 -14.60 -8.59 -17.76
C SER A 190 -15.34 -8.37 -19.10
N SER A 191 -14.62 -8.35 -20.22
CA SER A 191 -15.20 -8.11 -21.55
C SER A 191 -15.58 -9.38 -22.29
N GLN A 192 -15.25 -10.55 -21.78
CA GLN A 192 -15.51 -11.85 -22.44
C GLN A 192 -16.66 -12.66 -21.80
N GLU A 193 -17.24 -12.22 -20.71
CA GLU A 193 -18.39 -12.89 -20.06
C GLU A 193 -19.77 -12.27 -20.42
N SER A 194 -19.82 -11.45 -21.45
CA SER A 194 -21.08 -10.80 -21.93
C SER A 194 -21.37 -11.05 -23.41
N GLU A 195 -21.05 -12.25 -23.92
CA GLU A 195 -21.58 -12.75 -25.21
C GLU A 195 -22.36 -14.05 -25.03
#